data_6f0a1eb5c50a54dc821d86c993a9e53b
#
_entry.id   6f0a1eb5c50a54dc821d86c993a9e53b
#
_cell.length_a   1.000
_cell.length_b   1.000
_cell.length_c   1.000
_cell.angle_alpha   90.00
_cell.angle_beta   90.00
_cell.angle_gamma   90.00
#
_symmetry.space_group_name_H-M   'P 1'
#
loop_
_entity.id
_entity.type
_entity.pdbx_description
1 polymer ?
#
loop_
_entity_poly.entity_id
_entity_poly.type
_entity_poly.pdbx_seq_one_letter_code
_entity_poly.pdbx_strand_id
1 'polypeptide(L)'
;MWHTLLSLLLITITQPLVAQLRFAYYDADRLYDTSESLFYNDTDYTPEGRYQWDSIRYNHKIELTAARIDSLRADVVALYGVENEQVVRDIAMHLKGDYTYLHRTLNTFDGMDFALLYFADRCEPLRAEAERSTLTIEALMGRDTAMIILGADPRFVRLKIKEVRATYPTRQLIVAGKIASINPTAYGLTDRMAEPARRGHGTCVRNGQWQMRDRIYTSAACGTKEGAVVIQRAWLDGDSGAPCPTYEATRYRGGAGRYLPLWCEIE
;
A
#
# COMPACT_ATOMS: atom_id res chain seq x y z
N MET A 1 34.70 -55.77 -31.89
CA MET A 1 34.85 -54.58 -31.04
C MET A 1 33.63 -53.70 -31.29
N TRP A 2 32.64 -53.76 -30.40
CA TRP A 2 31.41 -52.98 -30.46
C TRP A 2 31.49 -51.87 -29.43
N HIS A 3 31.53 -50.62 -29.84
CA HIS A 3 31.46 -49.46 -28.99
C HIS A 3 29.99 -49.06 -28.79
N THR A 4 29.46 -49.36 -27.63
CA THR A 4 28.14 -48.84 -27.21
C THR A 4 28.32 -47.41 -26.71
N LEU A 5 27.84 -46.44 -27.48
CA LEU A 5 27.68 -45.02 -27.08
C LEU A 5 26.48 -44.90 -26.15
N LEU A 6 26.75 -44.66 -24.85
CA LEU A 6 25.73 -44.35 -23.86
C LEU A 6 25.44 -42.85 -23.94
N SER A 7 24.34 -42.49 -24.57
CA SER A 7 23.83 -41.11 -24.61
C SER A 7 23.18 -40.77 -23.30
N LEU A 8 23.85 -39.95 -22.46
CA LEU A 8 23.30 -39.41 -21.25
C LEU A 8 22.30 -38.31 -21.58
N LEU A 9 20.99 -38.59 -21.44
CA LEU A 9 19.93 -37.60 -21.61
C LEU A 9 19.87 -36.71 -20.33
N LEU A 10 20.42 -35.50 -20.40
CA LEU A 10 20.30 -34.51 -19.35
C LEU A 10 18.87 -33.96 -19.34
N ILE A 11 18.02 -34.47 -18.48
CA ILE A 11 16.70 -33.88 -18.20
C ILE A 11 16.94 -32.67 -17.31
N THR A 12 16.99 -31.49 -17.90
CA THR A 12 16.94 -30.23 -17.16
C THR A 12 15.51 -30.06 -16.63
N ILE A 13 15.32 -30.36 -15.34
CA ILE A 13 14.08 -30.01 -14.64
C ILE A 13 14.09 -28.48 -14.50
N THR A 14 13.45 -27.81 -15.44
CA THR A 14 13.12 -26.40 -15.29
C THR A 14 12.05 -26.31 -14.20
N GLN A 15 12.44 -26.00 -12.97
CA GLN A 15 11.47 -25.62 -11.95
C GLN A 15 10.72 -24.40 -12.48
N PRO A 16 9.37 -24.38 -12.45
CA PRO A 16 8.62 -23.18 -12.78
C PRO A 16 9.12 -22.07 -11.86
N LEU A 17 9.70 -21.02 -12.41
CA LEU A 17 10.03 -19.82 -11.69
C LEU A 17 8.68 -19.27 -11.17
N VAL A 18 8.40 -19.45 -9.88
CA VAL A 18 7.22 -18.82 -9.26
C VAL A 18 7.42 -17.33 -9.46
N ALA A 19 6.55 -16.72 -10.25
CA ALA A 19 6.67 -15.31 -10.58
C ALA A 19 6.47 -14.51 -9.30
N GLN A 20 7.57 -14.02 -8.75
CA GLN A 20 7.60 -13.18 -7.57
C GLN A 20 6.75 -11.92 -7.80
N LEU A 21 5.84 -11.63 -6.87
CA LEU A 21 4.95 -10.48 -6.93
C LEU A 21 5.37 -9.47 -5.85
N ARG A 22 5.47 -8.20 -6.22
CA ARG A 22 5.75 -7.13 -5.27
C ARG A 22 4.46 -6.45 -4.85
N PHE A 23 4.11 -6.59 -3.58
CA PHE A 23 3.00 -5.91 -2.94
C PHE A 23 3.50 -4.70 -2.15
N ALA A 24 2.89 -3.54 -2.35
CA ALA A 24 3.25 -2.31 -1.67
C ALA A 24 2.06 -1.71 -0.91
N TYR A 25 2.38 -0.86 0.07
CA TYR A 25 1.41 -0.01 0.75
C TYR A 25 1.94 1.42 0.82
N TYR A 26 1.06 2.39 0.58
CA TYR A 26 1.37 3.80 0.69
C TYR A 26 0.19 4.59 1.26
N ASP A 27 0.48 5.48 2.23
CA ASP A 27 -0.46 6.47 2.77
C ASP A 27 -0.19 7.82 2.09
N ALA A 28 -1.13 8.29 1.26
CA ALA A 28 -1.04 9.56 0.53
C ALA A 28 -1.25 10.81 1.42
N ASP A 29 -1.40 10.63 2.73
CA ASP A 29 -1.51 11.71 3.73
C ASP A 29 -2.60 12.73 3.39
N ARG A 30 -3.85 12.28 3.31
CA ARG A 30 -5.03 13.12 3.03
C ARG A 30 -4.94 13.85 1.68
N LEU A 31 -5.13 13.10 0.62
CA LEU A 31 -5.23 13.63 -0.72
C LEU A 31 -6.71 13.85 -1.05
N TYR A 32 -7.20 15.05 -0.72
CA TYR A 32 -8.52 15.55 -1.10
C TYR A 32 -8.50 16.05 -2.54
N ASP A 33 -9.65 16.04 -3.20
CA ASP A 33 -9.85 16.85 -4.40
C ASP A 33 -10.01 18.34 -4.04
N THR A 34 -10.52 19.17 -4.92
CA THR A 34 -10.65 20.62 -4.68
C THR A 34 -12.09 21.07 -4.47
N SER A 35 -13.02 20.12 -4.37
CA SER A 35 -14.46 20.37 -4.26
C SER A 35 -14.96 19.98 -2.87
N GLU A 36 -15.85 20.76 -2.30
CA GLU A 36 -16.44 20.44 -1.01
C GLU A 36 -17.36 19.23 -1.09
N SER A 37 -17.15 18.25 -0.20
CA SER A 37 -17.97 17.05 -0.11
C SER A 37 -19.31 17.33 0.56
N LEU A 38 -20.35 16.61 0.09
CA LEU A 38 -21.66 16.63 0.74
C LEU A 38 -21.77 15.67 1.95
N PHE A 39 -20.77 14.81 2.16
CA PHE A 39 -20.88 13.69 3.10
C PHE A 39 -19.97 13.82 4.34
N TYR A 40 -18.93 14.63 4.28
CA TYR A 40 -17.99 14.89 5.37
C TYR A 40 -17.42 16.31 5.25
N ASN A 41 -16.84 16.81 6.33
CA ASN A 41 -16.31 18.16 6.36
C ASN A 41 -14.86 18.19 5.88
N ASP A 42 -14.66 18.65 4.67
CA ASP A 42 -13.38 18.89 4.01
C ASP A 42 -13.23 20.36 3.53
N THR A 43 -14.10 21.25 3.98
CA THR A 43 -14.12 22.69 3.64
C THR A 43 -12.76 23.36 3.73
N ASP A 44 -11.90 22.91 4.67
CA ASP A 44 -10.53 23.40 4.80
C ASP A 44 -9.67 23.09 3.57
N TYR A 45 -10.02 22.07 2.76
CA TYR A 45 -9.31 21.59 1.57
C TYR A 45 -10.01 22.04 0.27
N THR A 46 -10.52 23.25 0.25
CA THR A 46 -11.04 23.91 -0.96
C THR A 46 -10.16 25.12 -1.32
N PRO A 47 -10.30 25.73 -2.50
CA PRO A 47 -9.57 26.95 -2.89
C PRO A 47 -9.80 28.12 -1.92
N GLU A 48 -10.99 28.23 -1.36
CA GLU A 48 -11.40 29.25 -0.40
C GLU A 48 -11.16 28.83 1.06
N GLY A 49 -10.86 27.55 1.27
CA GLY A 49 -10.66 26.95 2.58
C GLY A 49 -9.35 27.36 3.24
N ARG A 50 -9.16 26.90 4.48
CA ARG A 50 -8.01 27.23 5.33
C ARG A 50 -6.66 26.90 4.68
N TYR A 51 -6.60 25.83 3.89
CA TYR A 51 -5.38 25.38 3.21
C TYR A 51 -5.23 25.98 1.82
N GLN A 52 -6.24 26.74 1.34
CA GLN A 52 -6.26 27.26 -0.04
C GLN A 52 -5.89 26.16 -1.04
N TRP A 53 -6.58 25.03 -0.93
CA TRP A 53 -6.28 23.81 -1.69
C TRP A 53 -6.86 23.92 -3.10
N ASP A 54 -6.09 24.56 -4.00
CA ASP A 54 -6.45 24.79 -5.40
C ASP A 54 -5.95 23.66 -6.33
N SER A 55 -6.33 23.73 -7.58
CA SER A 55 -5.96 22.75 -8.61
C SER A 55 -4.45 22.65 -8.83
N ILE A 56 -3.69 23.74 -8.62
CA ILE A 56 -2.23 23.74 -8.79
C ILE A 56 -1.60 22.86 -7.71
N ARG A 57 -1.98 23.07 -6.45
CA ARG A 57 -1.48 22.28 -5.30
C ARG A 57 -1.94 20.82 -5.37
N TYR A 58 -3.20 20.62 -5.79
CA TYR A 58 -3.76 19.29 -6.01
C TYR A 58 -2.95 18.52 -7.07
N ASN A 59 -2.81 19.07 -8.27
CA ASN A 59 -2.09 18.41 -9.35
C ASN A 59 -0.61 18.14 -8.98
N HIS A 60 0.04 19.09 -8.31
CA HIS A 60 1.39 18.88 -7.82
C HIS A 60 1.49 17.70 -6.84
N LYS A 61 0.53 17.56 -5.92
CA LYS A 61 0.51 16.42 -4.99
C LYS A 61 0.18 15.10 -5.70
N ILE A 62 -0.70 15.11 -6.73
CA ILE A 62 -0.96 13.95 -7.59
C ILE A 62 0.34 13.48 -8.27
N GLU A 63 1.07 14.37 -8.92
CA GLU A 63 2.34 14.07 -9.59
C GLU A 63 3.37 13.46 -8.63
N LEU A 64 3.55 14.07 -7.45
CA LEU A 64 4.47 13.56 -6.44
C LEU A 64 4.03 12.19 -5.87
N THR A 65 2.73 11.98 -5.71
CA THR A 65 2.16 10.70 -5.25
C THR A 65 2.41 9.61 -6.30
N ALA A 66 2.13 9.90 -7.57
CA ALA A 66 2.40 8.98 -8.67
C ALA A 66 3.89 8.66 -8.79
N ALA A 67 4.78 9.66 -8.69
CA ALA A 67 6.23 9.43 -8.72
C ALA A 67 6.72 8.52 -7.57
N ARG A 68 6.13 8.64 -6.37
CA ARG A 68 6.43 7.73 -5.25
C ARG A 68 5.96 6.30 -5.56
N ILE A 69 4.75 6.14 -6.11
CA ILE A 69 4.19 4.84 -6.50
C ILE A 69 5.06 4.20 -7.59
N ASP A 70 5.42 4.93 -8.65
CA ASP A 70 6.31 4.44 -9.72
C ASP A 70 7.64 3.91 -9.19
N SER A 71 8.19 4.57 -8.16
CA SER A 71 9.47 4.17 -7.57
C SER A 71 9.42 2.83 -6.84
N LEU A 72 8.24 2.38 -6.44
CA LEU A 72 8.05 1.08 -5.79
C LEU A 72 8.26 -0.09 -6.75
N ARG A 73 8.01 0.11 -8.05
CA ARG A 73 8.02 -0.97 -9.05
C ARG A 73 7.20 -2.17 -8.57
N ALA A 74 6.06 -1.89 -7.97
CA ALA A 74 5.20 -2.90 -7.37
C ALA A 74 4.15 -3.37 -8.39
N ASP A 75 3.81 -4.66 -8.32
CA ASP A 75 2.73 -5.23 -9.13
C ASP A 75 1.36 -4.85 -8.57
N VAL A 76 1.29 -4.66 -7.24
CA VAL A 76 0.08 -4.28 -6.51
C VAL A 76 0.43 -3.23 -5.47
N VAL A 77 -0.30 -2.11 -5.46
CA VAL A 77 -0.14 -1.03 -4.48
C VAL A 77 -1.46 -0.78 -3.75
N ALA A 78 -1.48 -1.07 -2.46
CA ALA A 78 -2.54 -0.65 -1.58
C ALA A 78 -2.32 0.83 -1.22
N LEU A 79 -3.25 1.68 -1.59
CA LEU A 79 -3.20 3.11 -1.35
C LEU A 79 -4.24 3.49 -0.29
N TYR A 80 -3.84 4.32 0.67
CA TYR A 80 -4.71 4.92 1.67
C TYR A 80 -4.62 6.44 1.66
N GLY A 81 -5.66 7.09 2.18
CA GLY A 81 -5.65 8.54 2.35
C GLY A 81 -5.95 9.29 1.06
N VAL A 82 -6.71 8.68 0.18
CA VAL A 82 -7.37 9.29 -0.98
C VAL A 82 -8.85 9.54 -0.64
N GLU A 83 -9.41 10.61 -1.14
CA GLU A 83 -10.77 11.01 -0.81
C GLU A 83 -11.83 10.22 -1.56
N ASN A 84 -11.62 10.02 -2.86
CA ASN A 84 -12.64 9.45 -3.73
C ASN A 84 -12.02 8.79 -4.98
N GLU A 85 -12.89 8.23 -5.83
CA GLU A 85 -12.46 7.56 -7.06
C GLU A 85 -11.80 8.51 -8.07
N GLN A 86 -12.20 9.78 -8.11
CA GLN A 86 -11.59 10.76 -9.01
C GLN A 86 -10.11 10.97 -8.68
N VAL A 87 -9.79 11.10 -7.40
CA VAL A 87 -8.41 11.24 -6.93
C VAL A 87 -7.57 10.01 -7.33
N VAL A 88 -8.13 8.80 -7.19
CA VAL A 88 -7.44 7.56 -7.59
C VAL A 88 -7.19 7.51 -9.10
N ARG A 89 -8.18 7.92 -9.89
CA ARG A 89 -8.07 8.02 -11.35
C ARG A 89 -6.99 9.00 -11.77
N ASP A 90 -6.96 10.18 -11.14
CA ASP A 90 -5.97 11.21 -11.43
C ASP A 90 -4.55 10.72 -11.11
N ILE A 91 -4.36 9.99 -10.00
CA ILE A 91 -3.08 9.33 -9.71
C ILE A 91 -2.76 8.31 -10.81
N ALA A 92 -3.69 7.43 -11.16
CA ALA A 92 -3.48 6.38 -12.15
C ALA A 92 -3.07 6.93 -13.53
N MET A 93 -3.65 8.06 -13.95
CA MET A 93 -3.30 8.75 -15.20
C MET A 93 -1.87 9.31 -15.22
N HIS A 94 -1.24 9.54 -14.06
CA HIS A 94 0.12 10.03 -13.94
C HIS A 94 1.16 8.92 -13.73
N LEU A 95 0.73 7.67 -13.56
CA LEU A 95 1.62 6.52 -13.43
C LEU A 95 2.23 6.14 -14.78
N LYS A 96 3.48 5.64 -14.77
CA LYS A 96 4.18 5.19 -15.97
C LYS A 96 3.76 3.82 -16.47
N GLY A 97 3.18 2.99 -15.59
CA GLY A 97 2.70 1.66 -15.93
C GLY A 97 1.19 1.62 -16.16
N ASP A 98 0.71 0.62 -16.89
CA ASP A 98 -0.72 0.40 -17.15
C ASP A 98 -1.43 -0.17 -15.90
N TYR A 99 -1.41 0.60 -14.81
CA TYR A 99 -2.15 0.24 -13.62
C TYR A 99 -3.64 0.39 -13.86
N THR A 100 -4.37 -0.64 -13.49
CA THR A 100 -5.81 -0.52 -13.25
C THR A 100 -6.06 -0.32 -11.76
N TYR A 101 -7.28 0.04 -11.36
CA TYR A 101 -7.56 0.31 -9.94
C TYR A 101 -8.91 -0.23 -9.49
N LEU A 102 -8.99 -0.46 -8.19
CA LEU A 102 -10.22 -0.70 -7.46
C LEU A 102 -10.30 0.34 -6.32
N HIS A 103 -11.42 1.04 -6.25
CA HIS A 103 -11.73 1.97 -5.16
C HIS A 103 -13.03 1.53 -4.46
N ARG A 104 -13.12 1.77 -3.16
CA ARG A 104 -14.35 1.63 -2.37
C ARG A 104 -14.41 2.68 -1.29
N THR A 105 -15.54 3.36 -1.19
CA THR A 105 -15.80 4.36 -0.15
C THR A 105 -16.00 3.70 1.20
N LEU A 106 -15.27 4.17 2.20
CA LEU A 106 -15.28 3.64 3.58
C LEU A 106 -16.28 4.34 4.51
N ASN A 107 -16.84 5.47 4.12
CA ASN A 107 -17.68 6.32 4.97
C ASN A 107 -16.98 6.69 6.31
N THR A 108 -15.69 7.02 6.23
CA THR A 108 -14.92 7.51 7.38
C THR A 108 -15.26 8.95 7.69
N PHE A 109 -15.02 9.39 8.94
CA PHE A 109 -15.32 10.77 9.36
C PHE A 109 -14.54 11.83 8.57
N ASP A 110 -13.32 11.51 8.16
CA ASP A 110 -12.44 12.39 7.38
C ASP A 110 -12.48 12.13 5.87
N GLY A 111 -13.41 11.29 5.40
CA GLY A 111 -13.58 10.98 3.99
C GLY A 111 -12.42 10.21 3.33
N MET A 112 -11.48 9.66 4.14
CA MET A 112 -10.33 8.97 3.56
C MET A 112 -10.61 7.51 3.28
N ASP A 113 -10.35 7.12 2.05
CA ASP A 113 -10.62 5.80 1.50
C ASP A 113 -9.34 4.99 1.24
N PHE A 114 -9.55 3.70 0.95
CA PHE A 114 -8.56 2.82 0.35
C PHE A 114 -8.80 2.61 -1.14
N ALA A 115 -7.72 2.46 -1.87
CA ALA A 115 -7.72 1.95 -3.23
C ALA A 115 -6.66 0.85 -3.40
N LEU A 116 -6.83 0.03 -4.42
CA LEU A 116 -5.82 -0.91 -4.89
C LEU A 116 -5.47 -0.52 -6.33
N LEU A 117 -4.20 -0.24 -6.59
CA LEU A 117 -3.64 -0.10 -7.93
C LEU A 117 -2.92 -1.40 -8.28
N TYR A 118 -3.12 -1.94 -9.46
CA TYR A 118 -2.55 -3.25 -9.81
C TYR A 118 -2.38 -3.43 -11.32
N PHE A 119 -1.41 -4.24 -11.71
CA PHE A 119 -1.33 -4.75 -13.08
C PHE A 119 -2.31 -5.91 -13.26
N ALA A 120 -3.16 -5.83 -14.28
CA ALA A 120 -4.24 -6.80 -14.50
C ALA A 120 -3.74 -8.23 -14.80
N ASP A 121 -2.55 -8.37 -15.35
CA ASP A 121 -1.89 -9.66 -15.58
C ASP A 121 -1.23 -10.26 -14.32
N ARG A 122 -1.14 -9.48 -13.22
CA ARG A 122 -0.50 -9.87 -11.97
C ARG A 122 -1.49 -10.06 -10.83
N CYS A 123 -2.59 -9.29 -10.83
CA CYS A 123 -3.61 -9.32 -9.78
C CYS A 123 -4.99 -9.08 -10.40
N GLU A 124 -5.96 -9.90 -10.02
CA GLU A 124 -7.37 -9.75 -10.40
C GLU A 124 -8.24 -9.74 -9.14
N PRO A 125 -8.75 -8.57 -8.70
CA PRO A 125 -9.72 -8.48 -7.63
C PRO A 125 -11.03 -9.17 -8.02
N LEU A 126 -11.41 -10.19 -7.27
CA LEU A 126 -12.63 -10.99 -7.49
C LEU A 126 -13.82 -10.44 -6.70
N ARG A 127 -13.56 -9.97 -5.48
CA ARG A 127 -14.55 -9.38 -4.57
C ARG A 127 -13.90 -8.33 -3.70
N ALA A 128 -14.62 -7.24 -3.43
CA ALA A 128 -14.16 -6.21 -2.51
C ALA A 128 -15.31 -5.73 -1.62
N GLU A 129 -15.05 -5.63 -0.33
CA GLU A 129 -16.01 -5.22 0.70
C GLU A 129 -15.39 -4.15 1.59
N ALA A 130 -16.05 -2.98 1.64
CA ALA A 130 -15.69 -1.88 2.52
C ALA A 130 -16.56 -1.92 3.77
N GLU A 131 -15.94 -1.96 4.93
CA GLU A 131 -16.65 -1.92 6.21
C GLU A 131 -15.88 -1.09 7.22
N ARG A 132 -16.53 -0.04 7.75
CA ARG A 132 -15.92 0.90 8.72
C ARG A 132 -14.61 1.49 8.17
N SER A 133 -13.48 1.21 8.80
CA SER A 133 -12.15 1.66 8.37
C SER A 133 -11.30 0.54 7.74
N THR A 134 -11.95 -0.47 7.16
CA THR A 134 -11.28 -1.60 6.48
C THR A 134 -11.82 -1.81 5.07
N LEU A 135 -10.93 -2.17 4.15
CA LEU A 135 -11.26 -2.70 2.84
C LEU A 135 -10.72 -4.13 2.76
N THR A 136 -11.60 -5.09 2.54
CA THR A 136 -11.25 -6.51 2.36
C THR A 136 -11.42 -6.88 0.91
N ILE A 137 -10.38 -7.45 0.32
CA ILE A 137 -10.36 -7.82 -1.10
C ILE A 137 -9.99 -9.30 -1.21
N GLU A 138 -10.79 -10.07 -1.92
CA GLU A 138 -10.42 -11.37 -2.45
C GLU A 138 -9.83 -11.16 -3.84
N ALA A 139 -8.60 -11.59 -4.08
CA ALA A 139 -7.93 -11.38 -5.35
C ALA A 139 -7.18 -12.64 -5.80
N LEU A 140 -7.20 -12.91 -7.11
CA LEU A 140 -6.29 -13.84 -7.74
C LEU A 140 -4.94 -13.12 -7.90
N MET A 141 -3.89 -13.65 -7.28
CA MET A 141 -2.52 -13.10 -7.33
C MET A 141 -1.59 -14.18 -7.90
N GLY A 142 -1.23 -13.99 -9.18
CA GLY A 142 -0.54 -15.05 -9.92
C GLY A 142 -1.44 -16.28 -10.13
N ARG A 143 -1.17 -17.38 -9.43
CA ARG A 143 -1.96 -18.63 -9.53
C ARG A 143 -2.82 -18.89 -8.31
N ASP A 144 -2.62 -18.16 -7.23
CA ASP A 144 -3.28 -18.38 -5.95
C ASP A 144 -4.25 -17.26 -5.61
N THR A 145 -5.31 -17.62 -4.88
CA THR A 145 -6.24 -16.63 -4.37
C THR A 145 -5.79 -16.18 -2.98
N ALA A 146 -5.63 -14.88 -2.82
CA ALA A 146 -5.28 -14.23 -1.57
C ALA A 146 -6.45 -13.42 -1.01
N MET A 147 -6.48 -13.28 0.31
CA MET A 147 -7.29 -12.28 0.99
C MET A 147 -6.38 -11.10 1.37
N ILE A 148 -6.78 -9.89 1.00
CA ILE A 148 -6.09 -8.66 1.34
C ILE A 148 -6.99 -7.87 2.29
N ILE A 149 -6.49 -7.52 3.47
CA ILE A 149 -7.17 -6.64 4.42
C ILE A 149 -6.37 -5.35 4.52
N LEU A 150 -6.98 -4.25 4.11
CA LEU A 150 -6.43 -2.92 4.26
C LEU A 150 -7.14 -2.23 5.43
N GLY A 151 -6.39 -1.55 6.32
CA GLY A 151 -7.03 -0.95 7.47
C GLY A 151 -6.31 0.23 8.09
N ALA A 152 -7.10 1.23 8.50
CA ALA A 152 -6.63 2.46 9.15
C ALA A 152 -6.82 2.42 10.68
N ASP A 153 -7.68 1.53 11.20
CA ASP A 153 -7.91 1.34 12.64
C ASP A 153 -7.61 -0.12 13.05
N PRO A 154 -6.59 -0.34 13.89
CA PRO A 154 -6.21 -1.68 14.34
C PRO A 154 -7.33 -2.47 15.03
N ARG A 155 -8.34 -1.82 15.62
CA ARG A 155 -9.46 -2.49 16.29
C ARG A 155 -10.30 -3.26 15.28
N PHE A 156 -10.67 -2.62 14.18
CA PHE A 156 -11.49 -3.24 13.14
C PHE A 156 -10.68 -4.24 12.30
N VAL A 157 -9.41 -3.96 12.06
CA VAL A 157 -8.51 -4.91 11.39
C VAL A 157 -8.40 -6.23 12.16
N ARG A 158 -8.27 -6.19 13.50
CA ARG A 158 -8.24 -7.42 14.32
C ARG A 158 -9.54 -8.24 14.21
N LEU A 159 -10.69 -7.58 14.14
CA LEU A 159 -11.97 -8.26 13.94
C LEU A 159 -12.04 -8.91 12.56
N LYS A 160 -11.64 -8.17 11.51
CA LYS A 160 -11.68 -8.66 10.14
C LYS A 160 -10.68 -9.82 9.91
N ILE A 161 -9.49 -9.79 10.53
CA ILE A 161 -8.56 -10.93 10.47
C ILE A 161 -9.20 -12.21 11.04
N LYS A 162 -9.89 -12.10 12.20
CA LYS A 162 -10.56 -13.24 12.81
C LYS A 162 -11.68 -13.79 11.92
N GLU A 163 -12.49 -12.92 11.33
CA GLU A 163 -13.57 -13.28 10.42
C GLU A 163 -13.05 -14.00 9.17
N VAL A 164 -12.03 -13.40 8.51
CA VAL A 164 -11.42 -14.00 7.32
C VAL A 164 -10.78 -15.36 7.65
N ARG A 165 -10.10 -15.48 8.80
CA ARG A 165 -9.50 -16.76 9.22
C ARG A 165 -10.53 -17.82 9.57
N ALA A 166 -11.67 -17.44 10.12
CA ALA A 166 -12.77 -18.38 10.39
C ALA A 166 -13.38 -18.92 9.10
N THR A 167 -13.50 -18.08 8.07
CA THR A 167 -14.12 -18.44 6.78
C THR A 167 -13.11 -19.12 5.84
N TYR A 168 -11.85 -18.66 5.83
CA TYR A 168 -10.79 -19.09 4.92
C TYR A 168 -9.49 -19.42 5.67
N PRO A 169 -9.44 -20.50 6.47
CA PRO A 169 -8.34 -20.77 7.42
C PRO A 169 -6.97 -20.96 6.76
N THR A 170 -6.92 -21.51 5.56
CA THR A 170 -5.66 -21.84 4.86
C THR A 170 -5.30 -20.87 3.74
N ARG A 171 -6.19 -19.92 3.41
CA ARG A 171 -5.97 -18.99 2.31
C ARG A 171 -4.80 -18.04 2.61
N GLN A 172 -4.06 -17.66 1.58
CA GLN A 172 -3.07 -16.57 1.69
C GLN A 172 -3.74 -15.32 2.26
N LEU A 173 -3.08 -14.68 3.22
CA LEU A 173 -3.59 -13.47 3.86
C LEU A 173 -2.51 -12.41 3.93
N ILE A 174 -2.83 -11.24 3.37
CA ILE A 174 -2.03 -10.03 3.41
C ILE A 174 -2.82 -8.99 4.20
N VAL A 175 -2.18 -8.37 5.18
CA VAL A 175 -2.80 -7.30 5.99
C VAL A 175 -1.89 -6.09 5.93
N ALA A 176 -2.39 -4.95 5.46
CA ALA A 176 -1.59 -3.74 5.34
C ALA A 176 -2.34 -2.50 5.86
N GLY A 177 -1.59 -1.52 6.35
CA GLY A 177 -2.18 -0.27 6.85
C GLY A 177 -1.52 0.28 8.10
N LYS A 178 -2.26 1.14 8.81
CA LYS A 178 -1.87 1.77 10.09
C LYS A 178 -2.05 0.80 11.27
N ILE A 179 -1.34 -0.31 11.24
CA ILE A 179 -1.59 -1.49 12.08
C ILE A 179 -0.45 -1.84 13.03
N ALA A 180 0.51 -0.96 13.24
CA ALA A 180 1.71 -1.22 14.07
C ALA A 180 1.41 -1.70 15.52
N SER A 181 0.22 -1.42 16.05
CA SER A 181 -0.19 -1.88 17.38
C SER A 181 -0.81 -3.29 17.41
N ILE A 182 -0.89 -3.97 16.27
CA ILE A 182 -1.34 -5.37 16.20
C ILE A 182 -0.13 -6.28 16.42
N ASN A 183 -0.28 -7.27 17.30
CA ASN A 183 0.67 -8.37 17.39
C ASN A 183 0.35 -9.39 16.29
N PRO A 184 1.13 -9.46 15.19
CA PRO A 184 0.80 -10.32 14.05
C PRO A 184 0.88 -11.80 14.38
N THR A 185 1.80 -12.23 15.27
CA THR A 185 1.99 -13.64 15.62
C THR A 185 0.76 -14.25 16.30
N ALA A 186 -0.05 -13.43 17.01
CA ALA A 186 -1.32 -13.87 17.60
C ALA A 186 -2.36 -14.32 16.54
N TYR A 187 -2.12 -14.00 15.26
CA TYR A 187 -2.99 -14.34 14.13
C TYR A 187 -2.29 -15.23 13.10
N GLY A 188 -1.15 -15.81 13.43
CA GLY A 188 -0.36 -16.61 12.49
C GLY A 188 0.20 -15.79 11.32
N LEU A 189 0.49 -14.51 11.56
CA LEU A 189 1.04 -13.60 10.57
C LEU A 189 2.49 -13.22 10.92
N THR A 190 3.27 -12.88 9.90
CA THR A 190 4.63 -12.38 10.02
C THR A 190 4.68 -10.91 9.63
N ASP A 191 5.36 -10.10 10.43
CA ASP A 191 5.59 -8.68 10.14
C ASP A 191 6.77 -8.53 9.16
N ARG A 192 6.47 -8.08 7.94
CA ARG A 192 7.46 -7.87 6.88
C ARG A 192 8.29 -6.61 7.08
N MET A 193 7.86 -5.74 7.97
CA MET A 193 8.57 -4.51 8.34
C MET A 193 9.37 -4.65 9.64
N ALA A 194 9.44 -5.83 10.24
CA ALA A 194 10.15 -6.03 11.50
C ALA A 194 11.66 -5.74 11.36
N GLU A 195 12.30 -6.23 10.28
CA GLU A 195 13.73 -6.00 10.05
C GLU A 195 14.05 -4.55 9.68
N PRO A 196 13.36 -3.90 8.72
CA PRO A 196 13.51 -2.46 8.50
C PRO A 196 13.33 -1.63 9.78
N ALA A 197 12.33 -1.93 10.61
CA ALA A 197 12.11 -1.23 11.87
C ALA A 197 13.26 -1.41 12.87
N ARG A 198 13.84 -2.62 12.98
CA ARG A 198 15.03 -2.87 13.83
C ARG A 198 16.27 -2.10 13.36
N ARG A 199 16.37 -1.85 12.04
CA ARG A 199 17.43 -1.01 11.45
C ARG A 199 17.21 0.49 11.62
N GLY A 200 16.13 0.90 12.31
CA GLY A 200 15.79 2.31 12.53
C GLY A 200 15.03 2.97 11.37
N HIS A 201 14.60 2.20 10.37
CA HIS A 201 13.76 2.72 9.30
C HIS A 201 12.32 2.88 9.78
N GLY A 202 11.61 3.86 9.27
CA GLY A 202 10.21 4.12 9.57
C GLY A 202 9.45 4.67 8.37
N THR A 203 8.13 4.68 8.46
CA THR A 203 7.27 5.28 7.43
C THR A 203 7.01 6.76 7.69
N CYS A 204 7.25 7.24 8.90
CA CYS A 204 7.13 8.67 9.24
C CYS A 204 8.10 9.06 10.35
N VAL A 205 8.28 10.37 10.55
CA VAL A 205 9.03 10.93 11.67
C VAL A 205 8.06 11.58 12.66
N ARG A 206 8.21 11.29 13.94
CA ARG A 206 7.45 11.90 15.02
C ARG A 206 8.39 12.23 16.19
N ASN A 207 8.34 13.45 16.68
CA ASN A 207 9.24 13.95 17.73
C ASN A 207 10.73 13.72 17.38
N GLY A 208 11.12 13.93 16.10
CA GLY A 208 12.48 13.72 15.61
C GLY A 208 12.91 12.26 15.46
N GLN A 209 12.03 11.30 15.68
CA GLN A 209 12.34 9.88 15.57
C GLN A 209 11.54 9.17 14.48
N TRP A 210 12.21 8.32 13.71
CA TRP A 210 11.55 7.45 12.75
C TRP A 210 10.64 6.45 13.44
N GLN A 211 9.41 6.34 12.94
CA GLN A 211 8.41 5.39 13.43
C GLN A 211 7.85 4.57 12.28
N MET A 212 7.79 3.26 12.48
CA MET A 212 7.15 2.33 11.56
C MET A 212 5.66 2.21 11.91
N ARG A 213 4.85 3.19 11.49
CA ARG A 213 3.39 3.21 11.74
C ARG A 213 2.63 2.28 10.84
N ASP A 214 3.03 2.25 9.59
CA ASP A 214 2.43 1.41 8.58
C ASP A 214 3.16 0.08 8.52
N ARG A 215 2.45 -0.99 8.30
CA ARG A 215 2.96 -2.35 8.28
C ARG A 215 2.35 -3.16 7.15
N ILE A 216 3.06 -4.19 6.72
CA ILE A 216 2.54 -5.30 5.94
C ILE A 216 2.77 -6.57 6.76
N TYR A 217 1.70 -7.29 7.02
CA TYR A 217 1.73 -8.62 7.64
C TYR A 217 1.27 -9.65 6.63
N THR A 218 1.92 -10.81 6.59
CA THR A 218 1.56 -11.88 5.66
C THR A 218 1.46 -13.21 6.38
N SER A 219 0.58 -14.09 5.92
CA SER A 219 0.58 -15.49 6.35
C SER A 219 1.76 -16.27 5.76
N ALA A 220 2.11 -17.40 6.36
CA ALA A 220 3.16 -18.29 5.86
C ALA A 220 2.88 -18.78 4.43
N ALA A 221 1.61 -18.96 4.06
CA ALA A 221 1.20 -19.36 2.72
C ALA A 221 1.61 -18.37 1.61
N CYS A 222 1.97 -17.13 1.96
CA CYS A 222 2.44 -16.14 0.98
C CYS A 222 3.91 -16.33 0.57
N GLY A 223 4.66 -17.27 1.13
CA GLY A 223 6.05 -17.59 0.77
C GLY A 223 7.01 -16.40 0.75
N THR A 224 6.81 -15.42 1.60
CA THR A 224 7.35 -14.07 1.45
C THR A 224 8.82 -13.92 1.88
N LYS A 225 9.54 -13.05 1.18
CA LYS A 225 10.84 -12.50 1.57
C LYS A 225 10.70 -11.23 2.42
N GLU A 226 11.83 -10.62 2.75
CA GLU A 226 11.88 -9.37 3.50
C GLU A 226 11.17 -8.23 2.77
N GLY A 227 10.68 -7.27 3.55
CA GLY A 227 10.14 -6.03 3.03
C GLY A 227 11.10 -4.84 3.22
N ALA A 228 10.78 -3.71 2.61
CA ALA A 228 11.52 -2.48 2.77
C ALA A 228 10.63 -1.24 2.81
N VAL A 229 11.13 -0.18 3.44
CA VAL A 229 10.63 1.17 3.28
C VAL A 229 11.44 1.87 2.20
N VAL A 230 10.78 2.54 1.26
CA VAL A 230 11.49 3.30 0.23
C VAL A 230 11.78 4.70 0.76
N ILE A 231 13.05 5.01 0.93
CA ILE A 231 13.53 6.31 1.40
C ILE A 231 14.37 6.93 0.28
N GLN A 232 13.89 8.03 -0.30
CA GLN A 232 14.66 8.81 -1.28
C GLN A 232 14.94 10.20 -0.71
N ARG A 233 16.18 10.67 -0.85
CA ARG A 233 16.60 11.97 -0.33
C ARG A 233 15.72 13.12 -0.85
N ALA A 234 15.28 13.05 -2.09
CA ALA A 234 14.41 14.05 -2.71
C ALA A 234 13.01 14.16 -2.06
N TRP A 235 12.60 13.18 -1.27
CA TRP A 235 11.32 13.18 -0.57
C TRP A 235 11.41 13.72 0.86
N LEU A 236 12.63 13.96 1.32
CA LEU A 236 12.89 14.42 2.67
C LEU A 236 13.08 15.93 2.71
N ASP A 237 12.61 16.53 3.76
CA ASP A 237 12.90 17.92 4.11
C ASP A 237 14.40 18.05 4.48
N GLY A 238 15.08 19.02 3.88
CA GLY A 238 16.53 19.15 4.02
C GLY A 238 17.00 19.47 5.44
N ASP A 239 16.16 20.13 6.22
CA ASP A 239 16.51 20.56 7.57
C ASP A 239 16.20 19.49 8.63
N SER A 240 15.02 18.88 8.53
CA SER A 240 14.56 17.91 9.51
C SER A 240 14.90 16.45 9.17
N GLY A 241 15.22 16.16 7.91
CA GLY A 241 15.39 14.80 7.42
C GLY A 241 14.11 13.94 7.43
N ALA A 242 12.96 14.54 7.77
CA ALA A 242 11.66 13.90 7.75
C ALA A 242 11.03 13.92 6.34
N PRO A 243 10.06 13.04 6.03
CA PRO A 243 9.32 13.16 4.79
C PRO A 243 8.66 14.54 4.67
N CYS A 244 8.88 15.22 3.51
CA CYS A 244 8.37 16.56 3.30
C CYS A 244 6.84 16.53 3.27
N PRO A 245 6.15 17.25 4.20
CA PRO A 245 4.69 17.26 4.28
C PRO A 245 4.10 18.15 3.19
N THR A 246 2.84 17.92 2.84
CA THR A 246 2.08 18.86 2.00
C THR A 246 1.88 20.20 2.72
N TYR A 247 1.55 20.12 4.02
CA TYR A 247 1.40 21.28 4.91
C TYR A 247 2.09 21.06 6.24
N GLU A 248 2.69 22.13 6.75
CA GLU A 248 3.14 22.26 8.13
C GLU A 248 2.26 23.31 8.80
N ALA A 249 1.44 22.89 9.75
CA ALA A 249 0.27 23.65 10.20
C ALA A 249 -0.60 24.09 9.01
N THR A 250 -0.63 25.38 8.67
CA THR A 250 -1.36 25.94 7.51
C THR A 250 -0.44 26.36 6.37
N ARG A 251 0.89 26.29 6.56
CA ARG A 251 1.85 26.68 5.55
C ARG A 251 2.04 25.56 4.52
N TYR A 252 1.80 25.86 3.27
CA TYR A 252 2.10 24.94 2.16
C TYR A 252 3.59 24.67 2.04
N ARG A 253 4.01 23.41 2.08
CA ARG A 253 5.40 22.96 1.95
C ARG A 253 5.67 22.28 0.61
N GLY A 254 4.62 21.85 -0.09
CA GLY A 254 4.71 21.26 -1.41
C GLY A 254 5.21 19.82 -1.45
N GLY A 255 5.28 19.11 -0.31
CA GLY A 255 5.63 17.69 -0.31
C GLY A 255 4.41 16.79 -0.57
N ALA A 256 4.67 15.53 -0.94
CA ALA A 256 3.61 14.55 -1.16
C ALA A 256 2.93 14.08 0.14
N GLY A 257 3.55 14.32 1.30
CA GLY A 257 2.99 13.91 2.60
C GLY A 257 4.04 13.34 3.54
N ARG A 258 3.61 13.14 4.80
CA ARG A 258 4.44 12.74 5.95
C ARG A 258 4.77 11.26 6.00
N TYR A 259 4.27 10.46 5.06
CA TYR A 259 4.46 9.01 5.05
C TYR A 259 5.29 8.56 3.86
N LEU A 260 6.13 7.56 4.09
CA LEU A 260 6.91 6.88 3.06
C LEU A 260 6.27 5.55 2.70
N PRO A 261 6.33 5.16 1.42
CA PRO A 261 5.79 3.88 0.97
C PRO A 261 6.68 2.71 1.40
N LEU A 262 6.06 1.55 1.50
CA LEU A 262 6.71 0.30 1.86
C LEU A 262 6.24 -0.84 0.96
N TRP A 263 7.05 -1.90 0.84
CA TRP A 263 6.74 -3.06 0.02
C TRP A 263 7.29 -4.35 0.61
N CYS A 264 6.76 -5.47 0.18
CA CYS A 264 7.34 -6.80 0.36
C CYS A 264 7.13 -7.64 -0.92
N GLU A 265 7.94 -8.69 -1.05
CA GLU A 265 7.79 -9.67 -2.12
C GLU A 265 6.97 -10.87 -1.63
N ILE A 266 6.08 -11.38 -2.49
CA ILE A 266 5.17 -12.50 -2.27
C ILE A 266 5.45 -13.55 -3.34
N GLU A 267 5.51 -14.82 -2.96
CA GLU A 267 5.72 -15.98 -3.85
C GLU A 267 4.42 -16.71 -4.15
#